data_7509561964aa1fb4cc0fcc1516ae6dd0
#
_entry.id   7509561964aa1fb4cc0fcc1516ae6dd0
#
_cell.length_a   1.000
_cell.length_b   1.000
_cell.length_c   1.000
_cell.angle_alpha   90.00
_cell.angle_beta   90.00
_cell.angle_gamma   90.00
#
_symmetry.space_group_name_H-M   'P 1'
#
loop_
_entity.id
_entity.type
_entity.pdbx_description
1 polymer ?
#
loop_
_entity_poly.entity_id
_entity_poly.type
_entity_poly.pdbx_seq_one_letter_code
_entity_poly.pdbx_strand_id
1 'polypeptide(L)'
;MVIDSSAVLAILQNEPERRAFNEAIAAAETRLLSAASLVELSIVLEARFGPDGQGDLDLFLSTAQIEIVALDRDQAELARSAFSRYGKGRHRAGLNFGDCFSYALAQWAGAPLLFKGDDFIHTDLEPAWTPVGFSGQE
;
A
#
# COMPACT_ATOMS: atom_id res chain seq x y z
N MET A 1 -4.73 -6.25 7.62
CA MET A 1 -4.73 -5.16 6.62
C MET A 1 -3.34 -4.99 6.07
N VAL A 2 -3.22 -4.91 4.76
CA VAL A 2 -1.97 -4.53 4.09
C VAL A 2 -2.02 -3.04 3.78
N ILE A 3 -0.88 -2.36 3.91
CA ILE A 3 -0.78 -0.90 3.70
C ILE A 3 0.08 -0.68 2.46
N ASP A 4 -0.48 0.03 1.47
CA ASP A 4 0.29 0.39 0.27
C ASP A 4 1.15 1.63 0.52
N SER A 5 2.22 1.78 -0.26
CA SER A 5 3.09 2.95 -0.21
C SER A 5 2.30 4.26 -0.34
N SER A 6 1.26 4.28 -1.18
CA SER A 6 0.43 5.47 -1.39
C SER A 6 -0.25 5.94 -0.11
N ALA A 7 -0.67 5.01 0.75
CA ALA A 7 -1.31 5.36 2.01
C ALA A 7 -0.29 5.94 3.00
N VAL A 8 0.89 5.36 3.09
CA VAL A 8 1.96 5.88 3.95
C VAL A 8 2.37 7.28 3.52
N LEU A 9 2.54 7.49 2.21
CA LEU A 9 2.89 8.80 1.67
C LEU A 9 1.81 9.84 1.97
N ALA A 10 0.53 9.48 1.85
CA ALA A 10 -0.58 10.38 2.18
C ALA A 10 -0.52 10.83 3.64
N ILE A 11 -0.20 9.91 4.55
CA ILE A 11 -0.07 10.23 5.98
C ILE A 11 1.14 11.12 6.24
N LEU A 12 2.31 10.74 5.74
CA LEU A 12 3.55 11.47 6.01
C LEU A 12 3.61 12.83 5.33
N GLN A 13 2.91 13.01 4.21
CA GLN A 13 2.83 14.28 3.50
C GLN A 13 1.61 15.11 3.89
N ASN A 14 0.88 14.68 4.92
CA ASN A 14 -0.28 15.39 5.45
C ASN A 14 -1.35 15.68 4.40
N GLU A 15 -1.66 14.67 3.59
CA GLU A 15 -2.71 14.77 2.59
C GLU A 15 -4.11 14.63 3.24
N PRO A 16 -5.19 14.98 2.51
CA PRO A 16 -6.55 14.98 3.09
C PRO A 16 -6.98 13.65 3.72
N GLU A 17 -6.49 12.53 3.22
CA GLU A 17 -6.85 11.19 3.72
C GLU A 17 -6.14 10.81 5.02
N ARG A 18 -5.17 11.59 5.48
CA ARG A 18 -4.30 11.24 6.62
C ARG A 18 -5.10 10.77 7.85
N ARG A 19 -6.09 11.54 8.24
CA ARG A 19 -6.88 11.22 9.44
C ARG A 19 -7.62 9.89 9.29
N ALA A 20 -8.30 9.71 8.16
CA ALA A 20 -9.05 8.51 7.88
C ALA A 20 -8.14 7.28 7.81
N PHE A 21 -6.97 7.42 7.20
CA PHE A 21 -6.00 6.33 7.10
C PHE A 21 -5.42 5.98 8.47
N ASN A 22 -5.09 6.95 9.29
CA ASN A 22 -4.61 6.69 10.64
C ASN A 22 -5.68 5.99 11.50
N GLU A 23 -6.93 6.36 11.35
CA GLU A 23 -8.04 5.71 12.05
C GLU A 23 -8.20 4.26 11.60
N ALA A 24 -8.11 4.00 10.28
CA ALA A 24 -8.20 2.64 9.75
C ALA A 24 -7.05 1.76 10.24
N ILE A 25 -5.83 2.30 10.27
CA ILE A 25 -4.67 1.58 10.79
C ILE A 25 -4.84 1.27 12.28
N ALA A 26 -5.28 2.24 13.05
CA ALA A 26 -5.49 2.06 14.50
C ALA A 26 -6.53 0.97 14.81
N ALA A 27 -7.55 0.85 13.96
CA ALA A 27 -8.62 -0.14 14.13
C ALA A 27 -8.25 -1.54 13.65
N ALA A 28 -7.19 -1.69 12.85
CA ALA A 28 -6.82 -2.97 12.26
C ALA A 28 -6.11 -3.87 13.27
N GLU A 29 -6.44 -5.16 13.26
CA GLU A 29 -5.78 -6.15 14.11
C GLU A 29 -4.37 -6.46 13.62
N THR A 30 -4.18 -6.53 12.30
CA THR A 30 -2.87 -6.74 11.69
C THR A 30 -2.56 -5.57 10.76
N ARG A 31 -1.27 -5.21 10.68
CA ARG A 31 -0.81 -4.05 9.91
C ARG A 31 0.47 -4.45 9.20
N LEU A 32 0.34 -4.78 7.91
CA LEU A 32 1.42 -5.38 7.12
C LEU A 32 1.88 -4.44 6.01
N LEU A 33 3.19 -4.34 5.84
CA LEU A 33 3.81 -3.61 4.74
C LEU A 33 4.83 -4.52 4.08
N SER A 34 4.80 -4.62 2.74
CA SER A 34 5.80 -5.39 2.02
C SER A 34 7.19 -4.79 2.20
N ALA A 35 8.20 -5.65 2.37
CA ALA A 35 9.59 -5.22 2.40
C ALA A 35 10.00 -4.48 1.11
N ALA A 36 9.42 -4.84 -0.03
CA ALA A 36 9.64 -4.12 -1.28
C ALA A 36 9.05 -2.71 -1.25
N SER A 37 7.86 -2.55 -0.66
CA SER A 37 7.24 -1.24 -0.47
C SER A 37 8.03 -0.36 0.50
N LEU A 38 8.64 -0.96 1.51
CA LEU A 38 9.53 -0.23 2.42
C LEU A 38 10.69 0.42 1.67
N VAL A 39 11.32 -0.31 0.76
CA VAL A 39 12.42 0.22 -0.06
C VAL A 39 11.93 1.35 -0.95
N GLU A 40 10.80 1.17 -1.62
CA GLU A 40 10.20 2.19 -2.46
C GLU A 40 9.92 3.48 -1.68
N LEU A 41 9.30 3.35 -0.50
CA LEU A 41 9.02 4.49 0.38
C LEU A 41 10.29 5.20 0.81
N SER A 42 11.32 4.45 1.19
CA SER A 42 12.60 5.02 1.62
C SER A 42 13.23 5.84 0.50
N ILE A 43 13.20 5.34 -0.73
CA ILE A 43 13.74 6.04 -1.89
C ILE A 43 12.96 7.33 -2.15
N VAL A 44 11.64 7.27 -2.16
CA VAL A 44 10.79 8.43 -2.44
C VAL A 44 10.96 9.51 -1.36
N LEU A 45 10.92 9.12 -0.10
CA LEU A 45 11.01 10.08 1.00
C LEU A 45 12.39 10.69 1.12
N GLU A 46 13.45 9.92 0.90
CA GLU A 46 14.80 10.47 0.86
C GLU A 46 14.98 11.46 -0.28
N ALA A 47 14.44 11.15 -1.46
CA ALA A 47 14.52 12.06 -2.60
C ALA A 47 13.79 13.38 -2.35
N ARG A 48 12.66 13.35 -1.62
CA ARG A 48 11.86 14.54 -1.35
C ARG A 48 12.31 15.33 -0.13
N PHE A 49 12.75 14.66 0.93
CA PHE A 49 13.01 15.28 2.24
C PHE A 49 14.39 15.01 2.80
N GLY A 50 15.26 14.30 2.09
CA GLY A 50 16.58 13.94 2.57
C GLY A 50 16.54 12.93 3.73
N PRO A 51 17.57 12.92 4.60
CA PRO A 51 17.64 11.97 5.72
C PRO A 51 16.44 12.05 6.68
N ASP A 52 15.85 13.23 6.85
CA ASP A 52 14.70 13.42 7.72
C ASP A 52 13.49 12.60 7.25
N GLY A 53 13.34 12.40 5.94
CA GLY A 53 12.26 11.59 5.39
C GLY A 53 12.33 10.14 5.84
N GLN A 54 13.52 9.57 5.92
CA GLN A 54 13.71 8.21 6.41
C GLN A 54 13.44 8.11 7.92
N GLY A 55 13.87 9.11 8.68
CA GLY A 55 13.58 9.17 10.12
C GLY A 55 12.09 9.23 10.40
N ASP A 56 11.34 10.03 9.64
CA ASP A 56 9.90 10.12 9.77
C ASP A 56 9.21 8.80 9.43
N LEU A 57 9.70 8.10 8.39
CA LEU A 57 9.19 6.78 8.03
C LEU A 57 9.40 5.77 9.15
N ASP A 58 10.62 5.71 9.69
CA ASP A 58 10.96 4.77 10.76
C ASP A 58 10.11 5.02 12.00
N LEU A 59 9.92 6.28 12.37
CA LEU A 59 9.08 6.66 13.50
C LEU A 59 7.62 6.24 13.28
N PHE A 60 7.10 6.47 12.08
CA PHE A 60 5.74 6.08 11.72
C PHE A 60 5.55 4.56 11.84
N LEU A 61 6.46 3.78 11.25
CA LEU A 61 6.37 2.31 11.26
C LEU A 61 6.41 1.75 12.69
N SER A 62 7.27 2.32 13.53
CA SER A 62 7.40 1.92 14.93
C SER A 62 6.15 2.30 15.75
N THR A 63 5.70 3.54 15.62
CA THR A 63 4.56 4.07 16.38
C THR A 63 3.26 3.35 16.00
N ALA A 64 3.04 3.11 14.71
CA ALA A 64 1.86 2.42 14.21
C ALA A 64 1.97 0.90 14.34
N GLN A 65 3.10 0.38 14.80
CA GLN A 65 3.35 -1.07 14.96
C GLN A 65 3.07 -1.83 13.67
N ILE A 66 3.69 -1.38 12.59
CA ILE A 66 3.54 -2.02 11.28
C ILE A 66 4.60 -3.10 11.13
N GLU A 67 4.15 -4.30 10.77
CA GLU A 67 5.04 -5.44 10.51
C GLU A 67 5.52 -5.38 9.07
N ILE A 68 6.85 -5.46 8.89
CA ILE A 68 7.46 -5.56 7.56
C ILE A 68 7.52 -7.04 7.19
N VAL A 69 6.89 -7.39 6.08
CA VAL A 69 6.80 -8.78 5.61
C VAL A 69 7.76 -8.99 4.45
N ALA A 70 8.60 -10.01 4.56
CA ALA A 70 9.56 -10.34 3.51
C ALA A 70 8.87 -10.67 2.19
N LEU A 71 9.45 -10.20 1.08
CA LEU A 71 9.02 -10.58 -0.25
C LEU A 71 9.69 -11.92 -0.60
N ASP A 72 8.94 -12.99 -0.44
CA ASP A 72 9.42 -14.33 -0.76
C ASP A 72 9.07 -14.73 -2.20
N ARG A 73 9.42 -15.96 -2.58
CA ARG A 73 9.15 -16.44 -3.94
C ARG A 73 7.66 -16.52 -4.23
N ASP A 74 6.85 -16.97 -3.29
CA ASP A 74 5.40 -17.08 -3.50
C ASP A 74 4.77 -15.71 -3.77
N GLN A 75 5.17 -14.70 -3.01
CA GLN A 75 4.71 -13.34 -3.25
C GLN A 75 5.25 -12.78 -4.57
N ALA A 76 6.48 -13.11 -4.94
CA ALA A 76 7.03 -12.69 -6.23
C ALA A 76 6.22 -13.28 -7.40
N GLU A 77 5.81 -14.53 -7.31
CA GLU A 77 4.95 -15.14 -8.33
C GLU A 77 3.56 -14.47 -8.39
N LEU A 78 2.99 -14.14 -7.24
CA LEU A 78 1.73 -13.37 -7.18
C LEU A 78 1.88 -11.98 -7.80
N ALA A 79 3.01 -11.31 -7.56
CA ALA A 79 3.28 -9.99 -8.14
C ALA A 79 3.42 -10.07 -9.67
N ARG A 80 4.09 -11.09 -10.19
CA ARG A 80 4.20 -11.32 -11.63
C ARG A 80 2.81 -11.52 -12.25
N SER A 81 1.99 -12.34 -11.63
CA SER A 81 0.61 -12.58 -12.08
C SER A 81 -0.22 -11.31 -12.04
N ALA A 82 -0.05 -10.48 -11.00
CA ALA A 82 -0.74 -9.22 -10.86
C ALA A 82 -0.43 -8.30 -12.04
N PHE A 83 0.82 -8.19 -12.44
CA PHE A 83 1.19 -7.34 -13.56
C PHE A 83 0.64 -7.90 -14.89
N SER A 84 0.71 -9.20 -15.09
CA SER A 84 0.15 -9.82 -16.31
C SER A 84 -1.34 -9.57 -16.43
N ARG A 85 -2.07 -9.53 -15.30
CA ARG A 85 -3.52 -9.38 -15.27
C ARG A 85 -3.97 -7.93 -15.23
N TYR A 86 -3.33 -7.10 -14.43
CA TYR A 86 -3.77 -5.74 -14.12
C TYR A 86 -2.76 -4.66 -14.46
N GLY A 87 -1.64 -4.99 -15.06
CA GLY A 87 -0.52 -4.09 -15.24
C GLY A 87 -0.80 -2.91 -16.17
N LYS A 88 0.00 -1.87 -16.01
CA LYS A 88 -0.03 -0.67 -16.84
C LYS A 88 0.17 -1.06 -18.31
N GLY A 89 -0.71 -0.56 -19.16
CA GLY A 89 -0.70 -0.89 -20.58
C GLY A 89 -1.45 -2.17 -20.92
N ARG A 90 -1.96 -2.92 -19.93
CA ARG A 90 -2.68 -4.18 -20.12
C ARG A 90 -4.11 -4.14 -19.60
N HIS A 91 -4.37 -3.37 -18.58
CA HIS A 91 -5.66 -3.33 -17.91
C HIS A 91 -5.90 -1.91 -17.37
N ARG A 92 -7.18 -1.53 -17.23
CA ARG A 92 -7.55 -0.19 -16.74
C ARG A 92 -7.05 0.10 -15.32
N ALA A 93 -6.80 -0.93 -14.50
CA ALA A 93 -6.19 -0.74 -13.19
C ALA A 93 -4.82 -0.09 -13.30
N GLY A 94 -4.06 -0.45 -14.32
CA GLY A 94 -2.79 0.20 -14.61
C GLY A 94 -1.74 0.02 -13.53
N LEU A 95 -1.68 -1.16 -12.89
CA LEU A 95 -0.72 -1.39 -11.83
C LEU A 95 0.70 -1.20 -12.32
N ASN A 96 1.47 -0.40 -11.60
CA ASN A 96 2.89 -0.24 -11.85
C ASN A 96 3.71 -1.28 -11.07
N PHE A 97 5.03 -1.22 -11.21
CA PHE A 97 5.93 -2.17 -10.55
C PHE A 97 5.70 -2.22 -9.03
N GLY A 98 5.68 -1.05 -8.37
CA GLY A 98 5.50 -0.98 -6.91
C GLY A 98 4.14 -1.51 -6.44
N ASP A 99 3.07 -1.23 -7.20
CA ASP A 99 1.71 -1.67 -6.87
C ASP A 99 1.62 -3.20 -6.79
N CYS A 100 2.38 -3.89 -7.61
CA CYS A 100 2.33 -5.35 -7.67
C CYS A 100 2.75 -6.01 -6.35
N PHE A 101 3.64 -5.39 -5.58
CA PHE A 101 4.09 -5.95 -4.31
C PHE A 101 3.03 -5.81 -3.22
N SER A 102 2.33 -4.68 -3.16
CA SER A 102 1.19 -4.51 -2.25
C SER A 102 0.07 -5.47 -2.59
N TYR A 103 -0.23 -5.61 -3.88
CA TYR A 103 -1.22 -6.57 -4.35
C TYR A 103 -0.85 -8.00 -3.92
N ALA A 104 0.39 -8.40 -4.17
CA ALA A 104 0.86 -9.74 -3.85
C ALA A 104 0.76 -10.04 -2.35
N LEU A 105 1.16 -9.09 -1.50
CA LEU A 105 1.06 -9.28 -0.05
C LEU A 105 -0.39 -9.41 0.39
N ALA A 106 -1.28 -8.58 -0.15
CA ALA A 106 -2.70 -8.63 0.20
C ALA A 106 -3.32 -9.98 -0.20
N GLN A 107 -3.01 -10.49 -1.38
CA GLN A 107 -3.47 -11.81 -1.82
C GLN A 107 -2.90 -12.92 -0.94
N TRP A 108 -1.60 -12.88 -0.67
CA TRP A 108 -0.93 -13.89 0.16
C TRP A 108 -1.50 -13.93 1.58
N ALA A 109 -1.76 -12.75 2.16
CA ALA A 109 -2.29 -12.64 3.52
C ALA A 109 -3.81 -12.82 3.60
N GLY A 110 -4.53 -12.79 2.46
CA GLY A 110 -5.99 -12.81 2.46
C GLY A 110 -6.58 -11.60 3.16
N ALA A 111 -5.96 -10.41 2.99
CA ALA A 111 -6.29 -9.21 3.75
C ALA A 111 -6.69 -8.05 2.82
N PRO A 112 -7.51 -7.11 3.30
CA PRO A 112 -7.81 -5.91 2.54
C PRO A 112 -6.59 -5.00 2.44
N LEU A 113 -6.61 -4.11 1.44
CA LEU A 113 -5.51 -3.19 1.15
C LEU A 113 -5.93 -1.75 1.42
N LEU A 114 -5.12 -1.03 2.18
CA LEU A 114 -5.27 0.42 2.38
C LEU A 114 -4.40 1.15 1.36
N PHE A 115 -5.04 1.99 0.54
CA PHE A 115 -4.37 2.70 -0.55
C PHE A 115 -5.05 4.04 -0.83
N LYS A 116 -4.30 4.94 -1.46
CA LYS A 116 -4.83 6.17 -2.04
C LYS A 116 -4.77 6.06 -3.57
N GLY A 117 -5.82 6.55 -4.25
CA GLY A 117 -5.90 6.55 -5.71
C GLY A 117 -6.83 5.49 -6.24
N ASP A 118 -6.82 5.30 -7.57
CA ASP A 118 -7.81 4.50 -8.27
C ASP A 118 -7.29 3.15 -8.77
N ASP A 119 -5.99 2.89 -8.67
CA ASP A 119 -5.40 1.73 -9.33
C ASP A 119 -5.99 0.41 -8.85
N PHE A 120 -6.07 0.23 -7.53
CA PHE A 120 -6.49 -1.04 -6.95
C PHE A 120 -8.00 -1.27 -6.98
N ILE A 121 -8.82 -0.23 -7.17
CA ILE A 121 -10.28 -0.40 -7.18
C ILE A 121 -10.77 -1.22 -8.37
N HIS A 122 -9.97 -1.32 -9.42
CA HIS A 122 -10.30 -2.11 -10.62
C HIS A 122 -9.75 -3.55 -10.54
N THR A 123 -9.17 -3.93 -9.41
CA THR A 123 -8.67 -5.28 -9.17
C THR A 123 -9.66 -6.08 -8.31
N ASP A 124 -9.33 -7.32 -8.02
CA ASP A 124 -10.14 -8.19 -7.15
C ASP A 124 -9.84 -8.00 -5.66
N LEU A 125 -8.99 -7.04 -5.28
CA LEU A 125 -8.70 -6.76 -3.88
C LEU A 125 -9.86 -6.01 -3.21
N GLU A 126 -10.06 -6.31 -1.92
CA GLU A 126 -10.97 -5.55 -1.09
C GLU A 126 -10.28 -4.30 -0.56
N PRO A 127 -10.83 -3.09 -0.78
CA PRO A 127 -10.29 -1.88 -0.16
C PRO A 127 -10.49 -1.92 1.36
N ALA A 128 -9.47 -1.51 2.12
CA ALA A 128 -9.58 -1.38 3.57
C ALA A 128 -10.36 -0.13 3.98
N TRP A 129 -10.41 0.85 3.11
CA TRP A 129 -11.13 2.10 3.30
C TRP A 129 -11.59 2.66 1.95
N THR A 130 -12.78 3.27 1.94
CA THR A 130 -13.29 3.98 0.76
C THR A 130 -13.78 5.36 1.17
N PRO A 131 -13.71 6.37 0.26
CA PRO A 131 -14.25 7.69 0.54
C PRO A 131 -15.75 7.66 0.85
N VAL A 132 -16.20 8.59 1.68
CA VAL A 132 -17.62 8.75 1.99
C VAL A 132 -18.40 8.98 0.69
N GLY A 133 -19.49 8.23 0.51
CA GLY A 133 -20.31 8.31 -0.69
C GLY A 133 -19.83 7.45 -1.85
N PHE A 134 -18.67 6.80 -1.73
CA PHE A 134 -18.20 5.86 -2.76
C PHE A 134 -19.07 4.60 -2.77
N SER A 135 -19.49 4.19 -3.96
CA SER A 135 -20.16 2.91 -4.17
C SER A 135 -19.21 1.93 -4.84
N GLY A 136 -18.89 0.84 -4.18
CA GLY A 136 -18.01 -0.20 -4.72
C GLY A 136 -18.66 -1.10 -5.76
N GLN A 137 -19.89 -0.80 -6.15
CA GLN A 137 -20.68 -1.67 -7.02
C GLN A 137 -20.60 -1.31 -8.50
N GLU A 138 -20.15 -0.14 -8.81
CA GLU A 138 -20.02 0.31 -10.20
C GLU A 138 -18.81 -0.23 -10.93
#